data_b9ec9249b8474c3db9b1a96e0129e87d
#
_entry.id   b9ec9249b8474c3db9b1a96e0129e87d
#
_cell.length_a   1.000
_cell.length_b   1.000
_cell.length_c   1.000
_cell.angle_alpha   90.00
_cell.angle_beta   90.00
_cell.angle_gamma   90.00
#
_symmetry.space_group_name_H-M   'P 1'
#
loop_
_entity.id
_entity.type
_entity.pdbx_description
1 polymer ?
#
loop_
_entity_poly.entity_id
_entity_poly.type
_entity_poly.pdbx_seq_one_letter_code
_entity_poly.pdbx_strand_id
1 'polypeptide(L)'
;MANFNEHSLEMSIMELFQDEGYVYLNGEQIHRERSEVLLIDDLRKSLLNRYAAEGLTASEVDSIILRLRSISGTIYEANKAVCKMVCDGFIFNREDHTKKGLYIELIDFDEPEKNVFKIINQFEIEGINNQLRIPDGIVFINGIPVVVLEFKSAVKENTTIMDAYTQLTVRYRRDIPELFKYCLLYTSPSPRDRQKSR
;
A
#
# COMPACT_ATOMS: atom_id res chain seq x y z
N MET A 1 14.46 -32.40 9.30
CA MET A 1 13.74 -31.16 9.71
C MET A 1 13.93 -30.17 8.58
N ALA A 2 12.85 -29.68 7.98
CA ALA A 2 12.94 -28.65 6.94
C ALA A 2 13.61 -27.41 7.52
N ASN A 3 14.66 -26.91 6.85
CA ASN A 3 15.30 -25.66 7.24
C ASN A 3 14.27 -24.54 6.99
N PHE A 4 13.65 -24.04 8.05
CA PHE A 4 12.73 -22.90 7.99
C PHE A 4 13.58 -21.65 7.77
N ASN A 5 13.69 -21.22 6.52
CA ASN A 5 14.45 -20.04 6.12
C ASN A 5 13.52 -18.85 5.83
N GLU A 6 14.07 -17.66 5.60
CA GLU A 6 13.29 -16.43 5.30
C GLU A 6 12.34 -16.63 4.12
N HIS A 7 12.79 -17.30 3.07
CA HIS A 7 11.95 -17.58 1.90
C HIS A 7 10.76 -18.52 2.23
N SER A 8 10.98 -19.55 3.05
CA SER A 8 9.88 -20.44 3.47
C SER A 8 8.85 -19.69 4.32
N LEU A 9 9.29 -18.76 5.17
CA LEU A 9 8.40 -17.90 5.95
C LEU A 9 7.61 -16.95 5.03
N GLU A 10 8.30 -16.30 4.09
CA GLU A 10 7.67 -15.42 3.09
C GLU A 10 6.55 -16.17 2.35
N MET A 11 6.84 -17.34 1.78
CA MET A 11 5.86 -18.13 1.04
C MET A 11 4.69 -18.59 1.91
N SER A 12 4.95 -19.01 3.15
CA SER A 12 3.86 -19.39 4.08
C SER A 12 2.94 -18.22 4.43
N ILE A 13 3.48 -17.01 4.50
CA ILE A 13 2.67 -15.79 4.71
C ILE A 13 1.87 -15.46 3.45
N MET A 14 2.45 -15.62 2.25
CA MET A 14 1.70 -15.43 1.00
C MET A 14 0.53 -16.41 0.89
N GLU A 15 0.74 -17.69 1.26
CA GLU A 15 -0.32 -18.71 1.32
C GLU A 15 -1.41 -18.32 2.33
N LEU A 16 -1.04 -17.84 3.52
CA LEU A 16 -2.00 -17.39 4.54
C LEU A 16 -2.89 -16.25 4.01
N PHE A 17 -2.30 -15.26 3.31
CA PHE A 17 -3.09 -14.19 2.71
C PHE A 17 -4.03 -14.70 1.60
N GLN A 18 -3.60 -15.70 0.82
CA GLN A 18 -4.47 -16.33 -0.20
C GLN A 18 -5.66 -17.06 0.45
N ASP A 19 -5.42 -17.77 1.55
CA ASP A 19 -6.48 -18.44 2.31
C ASP A 19 -7.50 -17.45 2.90
N GLU A 20 -7.05 -16.24 3.23
CA GLU A 20 -7.90 -15.11 3.65
C GLU A 20 -8.56 -14.36 2.48
N GLY A 21 -8.41 -14.84 1.25
CA GLY A 21 -9.07 -14.29 0.06
C GLY A 21 -8.30 -13.17 -0.68
N TYR A 22 -7.04 -12.94 -0.34
CA TYR A 22 -6.20 -12.00 -1.09
C TYR A 22 -5.71 -12.60 -2.40
N VAL A 23 -5.66 -11.81 -3.46
CA VAL A 23 -5.00 -12.21 -4.70
C VAL A 23 -3.49 -12.07 -4.53
N TYR A 24 -2.78 -13.19 -4.60
CA TYR A 24 -1.32 -13.19 -4.60
C TYR A 24 -0.77 -12.97 -6.01
N LEU A 25 0.23 -12.11 -6.14
CA LEU A 25 1.00 -11.89 -7.36
C LEU A 25 2.50 -11.80 -7.02
N ASN A 26 3.34 -12.24 -7.96
CA ASN A 26 4.76 -11.94 -7.93
C ASN A 26 5.00 -10.61 -8.66
N GLY A 27 5.71 -9.68 -8.00
CA GLY A 27 5.95 -8.34 -8.52
C GLY A 27 6.72 -8.30 -9.84
N GLU A 28 7.53 -9.31 -10.14
CA GLU A 28 8.24 -9.45 -11.43
C GLU A 28 7.28 -9.61 -12.62
N GLN A 29 6.05 -10.07 -12.38
CA GLN A 29 5.02 -10.27 -13.40
C GLN A 29 4.20 -9.01 -13.69
N ILE A 30 4.40 -7.94 -12.90
CA ILE A 30 3.62 -6.71 -13.00
C ILE A 30 4.37 -5.70 -13.88
N HIS A 31 3.80 -5.39 -15.04
CA HIS A 31 4.35 -4.39 -15.95
C HIS A 31 4.01 -2.98 -15.45
N ARG A 32 5.00 -2.26 -14.93
CA ARG A 32 4.89 -0.88 -14.44
C ARG A 32 6.26 -0.20 -14.42
N GLU A 33 6.27 1.11 -14.32
CA GLU A 33 7.48 1.84 -13.97
C GLU A 33 7.88 1.52 -12.53
N ARG A 34 9.16 1.22 -12.28
CA ARG A 34 9.65 0.85 -10.95
C ARG A 34 9.49 1.96 -9.90
N SER A 35 9.42 3.22 -10.33
CA SER A 35 9.16 4.36 -9.45
C SER A 35 7.69 4.50 -9.05
N GLU A 36 6.77 3.85 -9.77
CA GLU A 36 5.34 3.87 -9.46
C GLU A 36 5.01 2.82 -8.40
N VAL A 37 4.50 3.28 -7.26
CA VAL A 37 4.14 2.39 -6.14
C VAL A 37 2.65 2.06 -6.10
N LEU A 38 1.82 2.79 -6.84
CA LEU A 38 0.41 2.48 -7.00
C LEU A 38 0.21 1.44 -8.10
N LEU A 39 -0.75 0.55 -7.94
CA LEU A 39 -1.26 -0.28 -9.02
C LEU A 39 -2.36 0.52 -9.74
N ILE A 40 -1.92 1.38 -10.68
CA ILE A 40 -2.79 2.38 -11.32
C ILE A 40 -4.00 1.74 -12.00
N ASP A 41 -3.82 0.59 -12.67
CA ASP A 41 -4.90 -0.09 -13.39
C ASP A 41 -5.95 -0.64 -12.41
N ASP A 42 -5.51 -1.16 -11.26
CA ASP A 42 -6.43 -1.63 -10.21
C ASP A 42 -7.22 -0.45 -9.61
N LEU A 43 -6.53 0.64 -9.29
CA LEU A 43 -7.18 1.84 -8.74
C LEU A 43 -8.19 2.44 -9.73
N ARG A 44 -7.80 2.54 -11.00
CA ARG A 44 -8.69 2.99 -12.08
C ARG A 44 -9.92 2.11 -12.20
N LYS A 45 -9.72 0.79 -12.26
CA LYS A 45 -10.81 -0.19 -12.37
C LYS A 45 -11.74 -0.13 -11.17
N SER A 46 -11.20 -0.03 -9.96
CA SER A 46 -12.00 0.07 -8.73
C SER A 46 -12.88 1.32 -8.74
N LEU A 47 -12.32 2.49 -9.05
CA LEU A 47 -13.06 3.75 -9.12
C LEU A 47 -14.14 3.74 -10.20
N LEU A 48 -13.82 3.27 -11.41
CA LEU A 48 -14.80 3.17 -12.51
C LEU A 48 -15.95 2.23 -12.16
N ASN A 49 -15.66 1.10 -11.52
CA ASN A 49 -16.71 0.15 -11.12
C ASN A 49 -17.58 0.73 -9.99
N ARG A 50 -16.95 1.31 -8.97
CA ARG A 50 -17.66 1.85 -7.80
C ARG A 50 -18.62 2.98 -8.19
N TYR A 51 -18.19 3.86 -9.07
CA TYR A 51 -18.93 5.07 -9.48
C TYR A 51 -19.54 4.96 -10.89
N ALA A 52 -19.79 3.73 -11.35
CA ALA A 52 -20.40 3.49 -12.66
C ALA A 52 -21.80 4.10 -12.77
N ALA A 53 -22.60 4.01 -11.70
CA ALA A 53 -23.95 4.56 -11.64
C ALA A 53 -23.99 6.10 -11.72
N GLU A 54 -22.98 6.76 -11.14
CA GLU A 54 -22.79 8.22 -11.17
C GLU A 54 -22.16 8.68 -12.48
N GLY A 55 -21.77 7.76 -13.34
CA GLY A 55 -21.16 8.03 -14.63
C GLY A 55 -19.82 8.72 -14.51
N LEU A 56 -18.94 8.27 -13.57
CA LEU A 56 -17.57 8.75 -13.46
C LEU A 56 -16.81 8.38 -14.72
N THR A 57 -16.15 9.36 -15.34
CA THR A 57 -15.42 9.16 -16.60
C THR A 57 -13.98 8.73 -16.37
N ALA A 58 -13.33 8.13 -17.37
CA ALA A 58 -11.92 7.77 -17.29
C ALA A 58 -11.01 8.98 -17.07
N SER A 59 -11.31 10.12 -17.70
CA SER A 59 -10.58 11.38 -17.49
C SER A 59 -10.70 11.89 -16.06
N GLU A 60 -11.90 11.81 -15.47
CA GLU A 60 -12.11 12.19 -14.09
C GLU A 60 -11.37 11.26 -13.11
N VAL A 61 -11.33 9.95 -13.41
CA VAL A 61 -10.51 8.99 -12.65
C VAL A 61 -9.03 9.33 -12.74
N ASP A 62 -8.52 9.66 -13.92
CA ASP A 62 -7.13 10.09 -14.10
C ASP A 62 -6.82 11.35 -13.29
N SER A 63 -7.76 12.30 -13.21
CA SER A 63 -7.66 13.51 -12.39
C SER A 63 -7.63 13.17 -10.88
N ILE A 64 -8.42 12.18 -10.42
CA ILE A 64 -8.39 11.70 -9.04
C ILE A 64 -7.04 11.04 -8.72
N ILE A 65 -6.54 10.18 -9.60
CA ILE A 65 -5.24 9.52 -9.45
C ILE A 65 -4.10 10.57 -9.42
N LEU A 66 -4.15 11.54 -10.32
CA LEU A 66 -3.18 12.64 -10.35
C LEU A 66 -3.20 13.43 -9.04
N ARG A 67 -4.40 13.75 -8.50
CA ARG A 67 -4.53 14.42 -7.20
C ARG A 67 -3.85 13.61 -6.08
N LEU A 68 -4.05 12.30 -6.05
CA LEU A 68 -3.43 11.42 -5.06
C LEU A 68 -1.89 11.40 -5.20
N ARG A 69 -1.38 11.32 -6.43
CA ARG A 69 0.05 11.32 -6.73
C ARG A 69 0.74 12.64 -6.42
N SER A 70 0.05 13.76 -6.63
CA SER A 70 0.62 15.12 -6.45
C SER A 70 0.68 15.59 -5.00
N ILE A 71 0.19 14.80 -4.03
CA ILE A 71 0.37 15.11 -2.61
C ILE A 71 1.87 15.16 -2.30
N SER A 72 2.33 16.29 -1.78
CA SER A 72 3.75 16.58 -1.51
C SER A 72 3.94 17.10 -0.10
N GLY A 73 5.19 17.24 0.32
CA GLY A 73 5.59 17.68 1.66
C GLY A 73 6.58 16.70 2.29
N THR A 74 6.78 16.78 3.58
CA THR A 74 7.50 15.74 4.31
C THR A 74 6.74 14.41 4.22
N ILE A 75 7.43 13.28 4.39
CA ILE A 75 6.77 11.95 4.37
C ILE A 75 5.58 11.91 5.34
N TYR A 76 5.74 12.50 6.53
CA TYR A 76 4.66 12.54 7.53
C TYR A 76 3.45 13.35 7.06
N GLU A 77 3.67 14.53 6.49
CA GLU A 77 2.58 15.40 6.00
C GLU A 77 1.86 14.77 4.81
N ALA A 78 2.63 14.22 3.86
CA ALA A 78 2.08 13.54 2.70
C ALA A 78 1.29 12.30 3.12
N ASN A 79 1.83 11.46 4.00
CA ASN A 79 1.13 10.29 4.53
C ASN A 79 -0.15 10.68 5.28
N LYS A 80 -0.10 11.70 6.15
CA LYS A 80 -1.29 12.20 6.85
C LYS A 80 -2.38 12.67 5.88
N ALA A 81 -1.99 13.34 4.80
CA ALA A 81 -2.94 13.80 3.78
C ALA A 81 -3.55 12.62 3.00
N VAL A 82 -2.74 11.63 2.62
CA VAL A 82 -3.23 10.39 1.99
C VAL A 82 -4.16 9.63 2.92
N CYS A 83 -3.75 9.40 4.18
CA CYS A 83 -4.59 8.72 5.17
C CYS A 83 -5.95 9.41 5.32
N LYS A 84 -5.96 10.74 5.36
CA LYS A 84 -7.21 11.51 5.41
C LYS A 84 -8.07 11.27 4.17
N MET A 85 -7.49 11.29 2.97
CA MET A 85 -8.24 11.03 1.73
C MET A 85 -8.80 9.61 1.69
N VAL A 86 -8.05 8.63 2.20
CA VAL A 86 -8.46 7.22 2.23
C VAL A 86 -9.57 6.99 3.27
N CYS A 87 -9.40 7.53 4.49
CA CYS A 87 -10.33 7.27 5.59
C CYS A 87 -11.59 8.13 5.54
N ASP A 88 -11.44 9.42 5.17
CA ASP A 88 -12.55 10.38 5.21
C ASP A 88 -13.20 10.57 3.83
N GLY A 89 -12.59 10.05 2.75
CA GLY A 89 -13.00 10.40 1.40
C GLY A 89 -12.80 11.89 1.08
N PHE A 90 -13.33 12.32 -0.06
CA PHE A 90 -13.27 13.74 -0.46
C PHE A 90 -14.27 14.06 -1.57
N ILE A 91 -14.64 15.34 -1.67
CA ILE A 91 -15.45 15.83 -2.78
C ILE A 91 -14.55 16.05 -4.00
N PHE A 92 -14.95 15.48 -5.12
CA PHE A 92 -14.39 15.69 -6.44
C PHE A 92 -15.36 16.53 -7.28
N ASN A 93 -14.89 17.67 -7.76
CA ASN A 93 -15.67 18.50 -8.67
C ASN A 93 -15.61 17.89 -10.08
N ARG A 94 -16.78 17.61 -10.65
CA ARG A 94 -16.90 16.98 -11.95
C ARG A 94 -16.33 17.90 -13.07
N GLU A 95 -15.80 17.30 -14.13
CA GLU A 95 -15.40 18.03 -15.34
C GLU A 95 -16.61 18.72 -16.00
N ASP A 96 -17.76 18.05 -15.97
CA ASP A 96 -19.03 18.63 -16.36
C ASP A 96 -19.61 19.49 -15.21
N HIS A 97 -19.43 20.79 -15.30
CA HIS A 97 -19.89 21.75 -14.29
C HIS A 97 -21.39 21.80 -14.09
N THR A 98 -22.19 21.16 -14.95
CA THR A 98 -23.64 21.01 -14.75
C THR A 98 -23.98 19.94 -13.73
N LYS A 99 -23.04 19.02 -13.45
CA LYS A 99 -23.18 17.95 -12.46
C LYS A 99 -22.70 18.41 -11.09
N LYS A 100 -23.34 17.91 -10.06
CA LYS A 100 -22.87 18.13 -8.67
C LYS A 100 -21.55 17.41 -8.43
N GLY A 101 -20.75 17.95 -7.51
CA GLY A 101 -19.56 17.27 -7.02
C GLY A 101 -19.89 15.86 -6.51
N LEU A 102 -18.98 14.93 -6.75
CA LEU A 102 -19.11 13.54 -6.34
C LEU A 102 -18.23 13.29 -5.10
N TYR A 103 -18.79 12.61 -4.10
CA TYR A 103 -18.01 12.17 -2.94
C TYR A 103 -17.25 10.89 -3.32
N ILE A 104 -15.94 10.95 -3.23
CA ILE A 104 -15.05 9.86 -3.60
C ILE A 104 -14.48 9.19 -2.35
N GLU A 105 -14.64 7.89 -2.27
CA GLU A 105 -14.01 6.99 -1.32
C GLU A 105 -13.09 6.03 -2.09
N LEU A 106 -11.83 6.00 -1.69
CA LEU A 106 -10.82 5.16 -2.33
C LEU A 106 -10.88 3.70 -1.85
N ILE A 107 -11.38 3.50 -0.64
CA ILE A 107 -11.60 2.18 -0.01
C ILE A 107 -13.05 2.17 0.51
N ASP A 108 -13.74 1.06 0.29
CA ASP A 108 -15.07 0.82 0.82
C ASP A 108 -14.96 0.21 2.22
N PHE A 109 -15.24 0.99 3.25
CA PHE A 109 -15.21 0.52 4.63
C PHE A 109 -16.56 -0.05 5.08
N ASP A 110 -17.65 0.31 4.41
CA ASP A 110 -19.00 -0.15 4.73
C ASP A 110 -19.27 -1.55 4.16
N GLU A 111 -18.76 -1.81 2.94
CA GLU A 111 -18.86 -3.11 2.26
C GLU A 111 -17.46 -3.58 1.82
N PRO A 112 -16.64 -4.07 2.78
CA PRO A 112 -15.23 -4.41 2.53
C PRO A 112 -15.01 -5.42 1.40
N GLU A 113 -15.98 -6.31 1.17
CA GLU A 113 -15.95 -7.33 0.10
C GLU A 113 -16.00 -6.74 -1.31
N LYS A 114 -16.36 -5.47 -1.46
CA LYS A 114 -16.30 -4.75 -2.75
C LYS A 114 -14.90 -4.28 -3.10
N ASN A 115 -13.97 -4.32 -2.14
CA ASN A 115 -12.58 -3.96 -2.41
C ASN A 115 -11.82 -5.13 -3.03
N VAL A 116 -10.77 -4.78 -3.76
CA VAL A 116 -9.80 -5.75 -4.29
C VAL A 116 -8.59 -5.76 -3.37
N PHE A 117 -8.38 -6.89 -2.70
CA PHE A 117 -7.23 -7.13 -1.82
C PHE A 117 -6.15 -7.90 -2.57
N LYS A 118 -4.91 -7.40 -2.54
CA LYS A 118 -3.76 -8.07 -3.13
C LYS A 118 -2.60 -8.13 -2.15
N ILE A 119 -1.85 -9.22 -2.20
CA ILE A 119 -0.54 -9.36 -1.56
C ILE A 119 0.50 -9.61 -2.65
N ILE A 120 1.57 -8.83 -2.66
CA ILE A 120 2.59 -8.88 -3.70
C ILE A 120 3.96 -8.97 -3.04
N ASN A 121 4.72 -10.00 -3.38
CA ASN A 121 6.14 -10.11 -3.05
C ASN A 121 7.00 -9.72 -4.26
N GLN A 122 8.32 -9.63 -4.09
CA GLN A 122 9.28 -9.29 -5.15
C GLN A 122 8.89 -8.02 -5.94
N PHE A 123 8.28 -7.06 -5.24
CA PHE A 123 7.85 -5.80 -5.82
C PHE A 123 9.01 -4.80 -5.83
N GLU A 124 9.70 -4.72 -6.96
CA GLU A 124 10.84 -3.81 -7.13
C GLU A 124 10.40 -2.34 -7.11
N ILE A 125 11.00 -1.54 -6.25
CA ILE A 125 10.76 -0.10 -6.18
C ILE A 125 12.07 0.65 -6.38
N GLU A 126 12.10 1.51 -7.38
CA GLU A 126 13.20 2.43 -7.63
C GLU A 126 12.87 3.78 -6.98
N GLY A 127 13.70 4.14 -6.03
CA GLY A 127 13.53 5.36 -5.25
C GLY A 127 14.58 6.42 -5.54
N ILE A 128 14.93 7.17 -4.52
CA ILE A 128 15.88 8.28 -4.61
C ILE A 128 17.27 7.77 -5.04
N ASN A 129 17.92 8.49 -5.96
CA ASN A 129 19.23 8.15 -6.52
C ASN A 129 19.30 6.75 -7.15
N ASN A 130 18.21 6.32 -7.79
CA ASN A 130 18.09 5.01 -8.44
C ASN A 130 18.35 3.84 -7.47
N GLN A 131 18.06 4.03 -6.20
CA GLN A 131 18.15 2.97 -5.20
C GLN A 131 17.00 1.99 -5.40
N LEU A 132 17.34 0.75 -5.76
CA LEU A 132 16.37 -0.33 -5.88
C LEU A 132 16.15 -0.98 -4.51
N ARG A 133 14.87 -1.14 -4.12
CA ARG A 133 14.46 -1.88 -2.93
C ARG A 133 13.33 -2.84 -3.27
N ILE A 134 13.36 -3.98 -2.61
CA ILE A 134 12.40 -5.06 -2.81
C ILE A 134 11.91 -5.47 -1.41
N PRO A 135 10.77 -4.95 -0.94
CA PRO A 135 10.14 -5.43 0.28
C PRO A 135 9.70 -6.88 0.15
N ASP A 136 9.73 -7.63 1.25
CA ASP A 136 9.33 -9.04 1.26
C ASP A 136 7.85 -9.22 0.91
N GLY A 137 7.02 -8.24 1.25
CA GLY A 137 5.62 -8.22 0.82
C GLY A 137 4.98 -6.84 0.95
N ILE A 138 4.04 -6.55 0.07
CA ILE A 138 3.21 -5.34 0.15
C ILE A 138 1.75 -5.74 -0.01
N VAL A 139 0.91 -5.29 0.92
CA VAL A 139 -0.54 -5.45 0.84
C VAL A 139 -1.14 -4.23 0.14
N PHE A 140 -1.98 -4.49 -0.84
CA PHE A 140 -2.70 -3.47 -1.60
C PHE A 140 -4.22 -3.61 -1.39
N ILE A 141 -4.89 -2.47 -1.30
CA ILE A 141 -6.35 -2.38 -1.37
C ILE A 141 -6.70 -1.44 -2.52
N ASN A 142 -7.46 -1.93 -3.47
CA ASN A 142 -7.85 -1.17 -4.67
C ASN A 142 -6.65 -0.53 -5.41
N GLY A 143 -5.48 -1.16 -5.36
CA GLY A 143 -4.26 -0.65 -5.97
C GLY A 143 -3.46 0.34 -5.12
N ILE A 144 -3.89 0.65 -3.91
CA ILE A 144 -3.17 1.51 -2.96
C ILE A 144 -2.36 0.62 -2.01
N PRO A 145 -1.03 0.80 -1.87
CA PRO A 145 -0.22 0.03 -0.94
C PRO A 145 -0.51 0.49 0.49
N VAL A 146 -1.01 -0.41 1.32
CA VAL A 146 -1.45 -0.07 2.69
C VAL A 146 -0.54 -0.64 3.78
N VAL A 147 0.13 -1.78 3.53
CA VAL A 147 1.02 -2.44 4.48
C VAL A 147 2.30 -2.85 3.77
N VAL A 148 3.44 -2.64 4.42
CA VAL A 148 4.74 -3.22 4.02
C VAL A 148 5.14 -4.27 5.02
N LEU A 149 5.51 -5.44 4.52
CA LEU A 149 5.99 -6.58 5.30
C LEU A 149 7.50 -6.76 5.08
N GLU A 150 8.19 -7.04 6.15
CA GLU A 150 9.61 -7.39 6.17
C GLU A 150 9.83 -8.53 7.15
N PHE A 151 10.33 -9.66 6.65
CA PHE A 151 10.52 -10.86 7.45
C PHE A 151 11.97 -11.02 7.84
N LYS A 152 12.20 -11.58 9.01
CA LYS A 152 13.53 -11.97 9.46
C LYS A 152 13.46 -13.37 10.06
N SER A 153 14.37 -14.24 9.63
CA SER A 153 14.48 -15.58 10.15
C SER A 153 15.03 -15.58 11.57
N ALA A 154 14.33 -16.24 12.48
CA ALA A 154 14.81 -16.49 13.84
C ALA A 154 16.01 -17.46 13.90
N VAL A 155 16.37 -18.10 12.78
CA VAL A 155 17.46 -19.11 12.70
C VAL A 155 18.83 -18.46 12.60
N LYS A 156 18.94 -17.22 12.17
CA LYS A 156 20.21 -16.47 12.20
C LYS A 156 20.45 -15.92 13.59
N GLU A 157 21.46 -16.42 14.31
CA GLU A 157 21.79 -16.09 15.71
C GLU A 157 21.92 -14.59 16.03
N ASN A 158 22.07 -13.71 15.01
CA ASN A 158 22.27 -12.26 15.19
C ASN A 158 21.20 -11.40 14.50
N THR A 159 20.11 -11.97 13.97
CA THR A 159 19.08 -11.19 13.28
C THR A 159 17.87 -11.02 14.20
N THR A 160 17.49 -9.78 14.47
CA THR A 160 16.43 -9.44 15.42
C THR A 160 15.27 -8.74 14.73
N ILE A 161 14.11 -8.68 15.40
CA ILE A 161 12.99 -7.86 14.96
C ILE A 161 13.39 -6.39 14.81
N MET A 162 14.43 -5.93 15.54
CA MET A 162 14.98 -4.59 15.41
C MET A 162 15.66 -4.36 14.07
N ASP A 163 16.20 -5.40 13.44
CA ASP A 163 16.79 -5.29 12.09
C ASP A 163 15.69 -5.07 11.05
N ALA A 164 14.57 -5.80 11.13
CA ALA A 164 13.40 -5.55 10.29
C ALA A 164 12.83 -4.15 10.52
N TYR A 165 12.67 -3.74 11.77
CA TYR A 165 12.23 -2.38 12.13
C TYR A 165 13.15 -1.31 11.54
N THR A 166 14.47 -1.48 11.69
CA THR A 166 15.47 -0.55 11.13
C THR A 166 15.41 -0.53 9.60
N GLN A 167 15.21 -1.67 8.95
CA GLN A 167 15.09 -1.77 7.51
C GLN A 167 13.88 -0.97 7.02
N LEU A 168 12.71 -1.14 7.62
CA LEU A 168 11.50 -0.42 7.28
C LEU A 168 11.59 1.07 7.59
N THR A 169 11.95 1.42 8.85
CA THR A 169 11.81 2.80 9.35
C THR A 169 12.97 3.72 8.98
N VAL A 170 14.15 3.16 8.70
CA VAL A 170 15.35 3.94 8.37
C VAL A 170 15.72 3.77 6.91
N ARG A 171 15.97 2.52 6.46
CA ARG A 171 16.48 2.28 5.11
C ARG A 171 15.42 2.52 4.04
N TYR A 172 14.30 1.82 4.09
CA TYR A 172 13.24 1.96 3.08
C TYR A 172 12.64 3.35 3.08
N ARG A 173 12.37 3.91 4.26
CA ARG A 173 11.86 5.28 4.38
C ARG A 173 12.79 6.33 3.75
N ARG A 174 14.11 6.13 3.82
CA ARG A 174 15.10 7.00 3.18
C ARG A 174 15.16 6.76 1.67
N ASP A 175 15.19 5.49 1.25
CA ASP A 175 15.52 5.09 -0.11
C ASP A 175 14.30 5.07 -1.03
N ILE A 176 13.13 4.67 -0.53
CA ILE A 176 11.85 4.57 -1.26
C ILE A 176 10.71 5.32 -0.54
N PRO A 177 10.87 6.63 -0.27
CA PRO A 177 9.91 7.42 0.52
C PRO A 177 8.50 7.46 -0.10
N GLU A 178 8.38 7.32 -1.42
CA GLU A 178 7.10 7.33 -2.11
C GLU A 178 6.18 6.21 -1.63
N LEU A 179 6.70 5.02 -1.33
CA LEU A 179 5.92 3.93 -0.76
C LEU A 179 5.30 4.34 0.59
N PHE A 180 6.08 5.03 1.44
CA PHE A 180 5.65 5.43 2.79
C PHE A 180 4.65 6.58 2.80
N LYS A 181 4.47 7.27 1.69
CA LYS A 181 3.40 8.24 1.50
C LYS A 181 2.02 7.58 1.58
N TYR A 182 1.89 6.33 1.08
CA TYR A 182 0.61 5.62 1.00
C TYR A 182 0.39 4.65 2.15
N CYS A 183 1.45 4.08 2.73
CA CYS A 183 1.30 3.06 3.77
C CYS A 183 0.57 3.60 5.00
N LEU A 184 -0.51 2.93 5.37
CA LEU A 184 -1.35 3.28 6.53
C LEU A 184 -0.81 2.70 7.84
N LEU A 185 -0.07 1.59 7.77
CA LEU A 185 0.50 0.92 8.94
C LEU A 185 1.93 1.35 9.18
N TYR A 186 2.08 2.23 10.15
CA TYR A 186 3.31 2.44 10.89
C TYR A 186 3.13 1.83 12.26
N THR A 187 3.89 0.77 12.56
CA THR A 187 4.05 0.20 13.89
C THR A 187 2.74 0.01 14.64
N SER A 188 2.20 -1.19 14.59
CA SER A 188 1.34 -1.63 15.69
C SER A 188 2.13 -1.45 16.98
N PRO A 189 1.64 -0.72 18.00
CA PRO A 189 2.35 -0.60 19.26
C PRO A 189 2.55 -2.01 19.82
N SER A 190 3.80 -2.33 20.16
CA SER A 190 4.13 -3.61 20.78
C SER A 190 3.23 -3.82 22.02
N PRO A 191 2.78 -5.05 22.31
CA PRO A 191 2.07 -5.34 23.56
C PRO A 191 2.80 -4.84 24.82
N ARG A 192 4.12 -4.65 24.75
CA ARG A 192 4.95 -4.06 25.81
C ARG A 192 4.73 -2.57 26.01
N ASP A 193 4.29 -1.83 25.00
CA ASP A 193 4.06 -0.39 25.10
C ASP A 193 2.78 -0.06 25.88
N ARG A 194 1.82 -0.97 25.91
CA ARG A 194 0.59 -0.85 26.74
C ARG A 194 0.85 -0.95 28.24
N GLN A 195 1.97 -1.52 28.67
CA GLN A 195 2.30 -1.66 30.10
C GLN A 195 2.95 -0.41 30.71
N LYS A 196 3.41 0.55 29.91
CA LYS A 196 4.06 1.79 30.39
C LYS A 196 3.10 2.99 30.58
N SER A 197 1.84 2.84 30.23
CA SER A 197 0.82 3.91 30.35
C SER A 197 -0.20 3.66 31.49
N ARG A 198 0.23 2.99 32.58
CA ARG A 198 -0.52 2.89 33.83
C ARG A 198 0.28 3.42 35.00
#